data_93daa01652f3fd1f5618d12e4953301a
#
_entry.id   93daa01652f3fd1f5618d12e4953301a
#
_cell.length_a   1.000
_cell.length_b   1.000
_cell.length_c   1.000
_cell.angle_alpha   90.00
_cell.angle_beta   90.00
_cell.angle_gamma   90.00
#
_symmetry.space_group_name_H-M   'P 1'
#
loop_
_entity.id
_entity.type
_entity.pdbx_description
1 polymer ?
#
loop_
_entity_poly.entity_id
_entity_poly.type
_entity_poly.pdbx_seq_one_letter_code
_entity_poly.pdbx_strand_id
1 'polypeptide(L)'
;LEGAVLPSEEFFRVTKGGNAGWPYAYYDHIKGKKMQNPEYGGDGKMEAKDTSFLKPVVGFPGHFAPNDLIFYEGDQFPDHYKNGAFVGFHGSTSSAPYPQSGYFIAFVPFKDGNPSGPWEVFADGFAGVDTIHNTSDAKYRPMGLSVGPDGSLYISETEKGKIWRVMYKGDRKKFGPQSLAAMEKRKLEAPNIKHPDEVKDNLDKMDYTPAAKLYNTYCGRCHERNGEGNSRFPPLKGSEWLAGHIEQPLNIVLNGMEAEIIVRGRRFVNRMPSFADVLNDQQIADIWSYVKTEFNNSTTGVTVEEVKAARK
;
A
#
# COMPACT_ATOMS: atom_id res chain seq x y z
N LEU A 1 -9.64 -7.54 -5.99
CA LEU A 1 -9.02 -6.28 -6.47
C LEU A 1 -9.48 -5.07 -5.65
N GLU A 2 -10.75 -4.98 -5.24
CA GLU A 2 -11.24 -3.89 -4.38
C GLU A 2 -10.46 -3.79 -3.05
N GLY A 3 -10.05 -4.91 -2.47
CA GLY A 3 -9.24 -4.94 -1.25
C GLY A 3 -7.84 -4.32 -1.37
N ALA A 4 -7.39 -3.96 -2.57
CA ALA A 4 -6.12 -3.25 -2.78
C ALA A 4 -6.22 -1.74 -2.56
N VAL A 5 -7.44 -1.18 -2.53
CA VAL A 5 -7.72 0.25 -2.37
C VAL A 5 -8.78 0.55 -1.31
N LEU A 6 -9.40 -0.50 -0.76
CA LEU A 6 -10.43 -0.43 0.28
C LEU A 6 -10.09 -1.38 1.44
N PRO A 7 -10.53 -1.09 2.65
CA PRO A 7 -11.23 0.14 3.06
C PRO A 7 -10.36 1.39 2.90
N SER A 8 -11.01 2.54 2.77
CA SER A 8 -10.32 3.84 2.68
C SER A 8 -9.56 4.14 3.95
N GLU A 9 -8.45 4.88 3.83
CA GLU A 9 -7.87 5.60 4.96
C GLU A 9 -8.78 6.79 5.28
N GLU A 10 -9.14 6.97 6.55
CA GLU A 10 -10.21 7.86 6.94
C GLU A 10 -9.73 8.98 7.87
N PHE A 11 -9.93 10.23 7.47
CA PHE A 11 -9.70 11.40 8.30
C PHE A 11 -11.03 11.83 8.92
N PHE A 12 -11.17 11.67 10.24
CA PHE A 12 -12.39 12.00 10.97
C PHE A 12 -12.31 13.27 11.77
N ARG A 13 -13.44 13.96 11.89
CA ARG A 13 -13.73 14.81 13.04
C ARG A 13 -14.36 13.93 14.11
N VAL A 14 -13.62 13.63 15.17
CA VAL A 14 -14.12 12.82 16.27
C VAL A 14 -14.99 13.67 17.20
N THR A 15 -16.21 13.19 17.48
CA THR A 15 -17.16 13.81 18.42
C THR A 15 -17.44 12.84 19.57
N LYS A 16 -17.83 13.40 20.74
CA LYS A 16 -18.20 12.59 21.89
C LYS A 16 -19.36 11.64 21.55
N GLY A 17 -19.18 10.36 21.76
CA GLY A 17 -20.16 9.31 21.43
C GLY A 17 -20.25 8.96 19.97
N GLY A 18 -19.43 9.56 19.10
CA GLY A 18 -19.39 9.24 17.68
C GLY A 18 -18.82 7.83 17.43
N ASN A 19 -19.42 7.09 16.51
CA ASN A 19 -19.01 5.75 16.09
C ASN A 19 -18.61 5.77 14.63
N ALA A 20 -17.34 5.43 14.31
CA ALA A 20 -16.84 5.38 12.94
C ALA A 20 -17.33 4.15 12.14
N GLY A 21 -17.96 3.17 12.81
CA GLY A 21 -18.60 2.02 12.17
C GLY A 21 -17.77 0.74 12.13
N TRP A 22 -16.46 0.81 12.32
CA TRP A 22 -15.60 -0.38 12.36
C TRP A 22 -15.95 -1.28 13.58
N PRO A 23 -16.01 -2.62 13.42
CA PRO A 23 -15.71 -3.43 12.22
C PRO A 23 -16.93 -3.67 11.31
N TYR A 24 -18.11 -3.16 11.64
CA TYR A 24 -19.37 -3.47 10.93
C TYR A 24 -19.48 -2.78 9.56
N ALA A 25 -18.87 -1.60 9.43
CA ALA A 25 -18.88 -0.81 8.21
C ALA A 25 -17.51 -0.21 7.93
N TYR A 26 -17.22 0.03 6.67
CA TYR A 26 -16.03 0.75 6.19
C TYR A 26 -16.45 1.89 5.25
N TYR A 27 -15.57 2.84 5.04
CA TYR A 27 -15.80 3.91 4.08
C TYR A 27 -15.21 3.55 2.72
N ASP A 28 -15.99 3.75 1.68
CA ASP A 28 -15.58 3.64 0.28
C ASP A 28 -15.43 5.07 -0.28
N HIS A 29 -14.19 5.54 -0.47
CA HIS A 29 -13.90 6.90 -0.95
C HIS A 29 -14.32 7.10 -2.41
N ILE A 30 -14.41 6.01 -3.20
CA ILE A 30 -14.80 6.04 -4.60
C ILE A 30 -16.32 6.31 -4.69
N LYS A 31 -17.10 5.59 -3.86
CA LYS A 31 -18.55 5.77 -3.78
C LYS A 31 -18.97 6.92 -2.86
N GLY A 32 -18.08 7.41 -2.01
CA GLY A 32 -18.38 8.44 -1.01
C GLY A 32 -19.34 7.97 0.09
N LYS A 33 -19.35 6.68 0.42
CA LYS A 33 -20.37 6.05 1.28
C LYS A 33 -19.74 5.08 2.30
N LYS A 34 -20.44 4.93 3.43
CA LYS A 34 -20.20 3.82 4.36
C LYS A 34 -20.83 2.55 3.80
N MET A 35 -20.03 1.52 3.64
CA MET A 35 -20.42 0.20 3.11
C MET A 35 -20.46 -0.82 4.24
N GLN A 36 -21.36 -1.78 4.14
CA GLN A 36 -21.40 -2.93 5.06
C GLN A 36 -20.16 -3.79 4.84
N ASN A 37 -19.44 -4.10 5.94
CA ASN A 37 -18.27 -4.96 5.85
C ASN A 37 -18.67 -6.39 5.43
N PRO A 38 -17.95 -7.02 4.47
CA PRO A 38 -18.22 -8.39 4.05
C PRO A 38 -18.25 -9.41 5.19
N GLU A 39 -17.35 -9.29 6.17
CA GLU A 39 -17.34 -10.17 7.36
C GLU A 39 -18.61 -10.06 8.22
N TYR A 40 -19.38 -8.99 8.04
CA TYR A 40 -20.64 -8.71 8.74
C TYR A 40 -21.84 -8.68 7.80
N GLY A 41 -21.78 -9.46 6.70
CA GLY A 41 -22.88 -9.67 5.77
C GLY A 41 -23.01 -8.64 4.65
N GLY A 42 -21.94 -7.91 4.34
CA GLY A 42 -21.82 -7.09 3.14
C GLY A 42 -21.44 -7.91 1.91
N ASP A 43 -21.65 -7.32 0.74
CA ASP A 43 -21.34 -7.91 -0.57
C ASP A 43 -20.48 -7.00 -1.46
N GLY A 44 -19.85 -5.97 -0.86
CA GLY A 44 -19.12 -4.92 -1.57
C GLY A 44 -20.02 -3.88 -2.27
N LYS A 45 -21.35 -4.10 -2.34
CA LYS A 45 -22.34 -3.19 -2.94
C LYS A 45 -23.32 -2.63 -1.92
N MET A 46 -23.53 -3.34 -0.83
CA MET A 46 -24.48 -2.98 0.22
C MET A 46 -23.95 -1.81 1.05
N GLU A 47 -24.72 -0.74 1.13
CA GLU A 47 -24.44 0.36 2.07
C GLU A 47 -24.63 -0.10 3.53
N ALA A 48 -23.92 0.52 4.46
CA ALA A 48 -24.05 0.24 5.87
C ALA A 48 -25.50 0.40 6.33
N LYS A 49 -25.99 -0.59 7.07
CA LYS A 49 -27.38 -0.59 7.59
C LYS A 49 -27.61 0.49 8.63
N ASP A 50 -26.58 0.77 9.45
CA ASP A 50 -26.62 1.84 10.42
C ASP A 50 -26.12 3.15 9.79
N THR A 51 -27.00 4.11 9.68
CA THR A 51 -26.73 5.43 9.11
C THR A 51 -26.20 6.43 10.13
N SER A 52 -26.10 6.06 11.41
CA SER A 52 -25.57 6.90 12.49
C SER A 52 -24.04 6.94 12.52
N PHE A 53 -23.36 6.07 11.80
CA PHE A 53 -21.91 6.06 11.73
C PHE A 53 -21.35 7.39 11.23
N LEU A 54 -20.32 7.88 11.91
CA LEU A 54 -19.59 9.06 11.46
C LEU A 54 -19.05 8.82 10.05
N LYS A 55 -19.24 9.81 9.19
CA LYS A 55 -18.54 9.88 7.90
C LYS A 55 -17.20 10.58 8.10
N PRO A 56 -16.12 10.11 7.42
CA PRO A 56 -14.88 10.84 7.43
C PRO A 56 -15.06 12.21 6.73
N VAL A 57 -14.30 13.20 7.16
CA VAL A 57 -14.24 14.50 6.47
C VAL A 57 -13.44 14.39 5.17
N VAL A 58 -12.49 13.45 5.11
CA VAL A 58 -11.76 13.07 3.90
C VAL A 58 -11.55 11.56 3.92
N GLY A 59 -11.78 10.89 2.78
CA GLY A 59 -11.37 9.52 2.52
C GLY A 59 -10.22 9.51 1.51
N PHE A 60 -9.19 8.75 1.81
CA PHE A 60 -8.05 8.50 0.92
C PHE A 60 -8.08 7.06 0.43
N PRO A 61 -7.39 6.73 -0.68
CA PRO A 61 -7.20 5.35 -1.07
C PRO A 61 -6.65 4.50 0.07
N GLY A 62 -7.14 3.28 0.18
CA GLY A 62 -6.68 2.35 1.20
C GLY A 62 -5.20 2.01 1.07
N HIS A 63 -4.59 1.65 2.19
CA HIS A 63 -3.19 1.22 2.29
C HIS A 63 -2.14 2.32 2.04
N PHE A 64 -2.52 3.58 2.00
CA PHE A 64 -1.57 4.69 2.03
C PHE A 64 -0.85 4.79 3.38
N ALA A 65 -1.45 4.24 4.44
CA ALA A 65 -0.95 4.23 5.83
C ALA A 65 -0.64 5.63 6.36
N PRO A 66 -1.66 6.45 6.67
CA PRO A 66 -1.47 7.75 7.30
C PRO A 66 -0.95 7.55 8.73
N ASN A 67 0.22 8.10 9.03
CA ASN A 67 0.86 7.94 10.34
C ASN A 67 0.88 9.21 11.17
N ASP A 68 0.79 10.37 10.52
CA ASP A 68 0.73 11.64 11.25
C ASP A 68 -0.11 12.68 10.49
N LEU A 69 -0.67 13.63 11.26
CA LEU A 69 -1.48 14.71 10.75
C LEU A 69 -1.24 15.97 11.59
N ILE A 70 -0.98 17.11 10.92
CA ILE A 70 -0.82 18.39 11.59
C ILE A 70 -1.55 19.51 10.84
N PHE A 71 -2.31 20.31 11.58
CA PHE A 71 -2.85 21.56 11.05
C PHE A 71 -1.77 22.62 10.97
N TYR A 72 -1.73 23.34 9.85
CA TYR A 72 -0.72 24.34 9.59
C TYR A 72 -1.20 25.76 9.88
N GLU A 73 -0.60 26.38 10.87
CA GLU A 73 -0.88 27.77 11.29
C GLU A 73 0.29 28.72 11.00
N GLY A 74 1.36 28.20 10.36
CA GLY A 74 2.58 28.97 10.09
C GLY A 74 2.43 29.94 8.92
N ASP A 75 3.42 30.82 8.78
CA ASP A 75 3.49 31.86 7.73
C ASP A 75 4.59 31.61 6.68
N GLN A 76 5.26 30.47 6.73
CA GLN A 76 6.37 30.17 5.83
C GLN A 76 5.88 29.80 4.43
N PHE A 77 4.76 29.08 4.34
CA PHE A 77 4.14 28.70 3.08
C PHE A 77 3.10 29.76 2.59
N PRO A 78 2.68 29.71 1.31
CA PRO A 78 1.58 30.53 0.78
C PRO A 78 0.30 30.40 1.61
N ASP A 79 -0.54 31.45 1.55
CA ASP A 79 -1.80 31.51 2.31
C ASP A 79 -2.77 30.36 2.01
N HIS A 80 -2.62 29.72 0.84
CA HIS A 80 -3.33 28.49 0.48
C HIS A 80 -3.20 27.38 1.54
N TYR A 81 -2.04 27.29 2.19
CA TYR A 81 -1.75 26.26 3.18
C TYR A 81 -2.21 26.62 4.60
N LYS A 82 -2.64 27.85 4.85
CA LYS A 82 -3.10 28.27 6.18
C LYS A 82 -4.36 27.53 6.59
N ASN A 83 -4.38 27.08 7.84
CA ASN A 83 -5.49 26.36 8.46
C ASN A 83 -5.85 25.02 7.80
N GLY A 84 -5.08 24.57 6.81
CA GLY A 84 -5.21 23.22 6.25
C GLY A 84 -4.40 22.18 7.01
N ALA A 85 -4.57 20.93 6.65
CA ALA A 85 -3.91 19.80 7.30
C ALA A 85 -2.89 19.15 6.38
N PHE A 86 -1.65 18.96 6.86
CA PHE A 86 -0.69 18.04 6.26
C PHE A 86 -0.91 16.64 6.81
N VAL A 87 -0.85 15.64 5.94
CA VAL A 87 -1.00 14.22 6.28
C VAL A 87 0.20 13.45 5.73
N GLY A 88 0.92 12.74 6.60
CA GLY A 88 2.06 11.93 6.21
C GLY A 88 1.66 10.49 5.92
N PHE A 89 1.88 10.03 4.69
CA PHE A 89 1.58 8.67 4.25
C PHE A 89 2.85 7.82 4.20
N HIS A 90 2.92 6.86 5.10
CA HIS A 90 4.08 5.97 5.27
C HIS A 90 4.18 4.87 4.22
N GLY A 91 3.06 4.50 3.60
CA GLY A 91 2.95 3.37 2.71
C GLY A 91 2.90 2.01 3.43
N SER A 92 2.29 1.04 2.80
CA SER A 92 2.10 -0.31 3.38
C SER A 92 2.47 -1.41 2.39
N THR A 93 2.27 -2.67 2.79
CA THR A 93 2.46 -3.87 1.95
C THR A 93 1.14 -4.50 1.49
N SER A 94 0.01 -3.80 1.66
CA SER A 94 -1.31 -4.43 1.57
C SER A 94 -2.07 -4.15 0.27
N SER A 95 -1.47 -3.45 -0.71
CA SER A 95 -2.11 -3.11 -1.98
C SER A 95 -2.09 -4.23 -3.05
N ALA A 96 -1.62 -5.43 -2.71
CA ALA A 96 -1.54 -6.53 -3.67
C ALA A 96 -2.87 -6.86 -4.35
N PRO A 97 -2.81 -7.24 -5.61
CA PRO A 97 -1.61 -7.59 -6.42
C PRO A 97 -0.90 -6.38 -7.05
N TYR A 98 -1.34 -5.18 -6.74
CA TYR A 98 -0.83 -3.93 -7.28
C TYR A 98 0.42 -3.43 -6.57
N PRO A 99 1.19 -2.53 -7.19
CA PRO A 99 2.27 -1.82 -6.52
C PRO A 99 1.77 -1.14 -5.25
N GLN A 100 2.67 -1.00 -4.29
CA GLN A 100 2.38 -0.33 -3.03
C GLN A 100 2.23 1.18 -3.25
N SER A 101 1.36 1.80 -2.45
CA SER A 101 1.03 3.22 -2.54
C SER A 101 1.29 3.94 -1.21
N GLY A 102 1.25 5.27 -1.24
CA GLY A 102 1.66 6.12 -0.15
C GLY A 102 3.05 6.75 -0.40
N TYR A 103 3.87 6.91 0.63
CA TYR A 103 5.24 7.44 0.55
C TYR A 103 5.30 8.92 0.15
N PHE A 104 4.32 9.71 0.57
CA PHE A 104 4.25 11.15 0.28
C PHE A 104 3.56 11.91 1.41
N ILE A 105 3.60 13.24 1.33
CA ILE A 105 2.84 14.13 2.20
C ILE A 105 1.72 14.73 1.38
N ALA A 106 0.48 14.56 1.85
CA ALA A 106 -0.67 15.25 1.31
C ALA A 106 -0.94 16.55 2.07
N PHE A 107 -1.67 17.44 1.42
CA PHE A 107 -2.30 18.60 2.02
C PHE A 107 -3.81 18.55 1.79
N VAL A 108 -4.58 18.84 2.81
CA VAL A 108 -6.03 18.98 2.74
C VAL A 108 -6.36 20.44 3.05
N PRO A 109 -6.90 21.21 2.10
CA PRO A 109 -7.33 22.60 2.37
C PRO A 109 -8.56 22.62 3.27
N PHE A 110 -8.55 23.48 4.27
CA PHE A 110 -9.68 23.68 5.18
C PHE A 110 -10.14 25.14 5.17
N LYS A 111 -11.44 25.33 5.32
CA LYS A 111 -12.07 26.62 5.56
C LYS A 111 -13.19 26.45 6.60
N ASP A 112 -13.22 27.32 7.60
CA ASP A 112 -14.21 27.30 8.67
C ASP A 112 -14.33 25.90 9.34
N GLY A 113 -13.16 25.24 9.50
CA GLY A 113 -13.06 23.93 10.13
C GLY A 113 -13.56 22.76 9.28
N ASN A 114 -13.82 22.94 7.99
CA ASN A 114 -14.23 21.88 7.07
C ASN A 114 -13.27 21.80 5.86
N PRO A 115 -13.08 20.62 5.27
CA PRO A 115 -12.38 20.52 4.00
C PRO A 115 -13.02 21.42 2.95
N SER A 116 -12.23 22.21 2.26
CA SER A 116 -12.68 23.21 1.27
C SER A 116 -12.32 22.85 -0.17
N GLY A 117 -11.64 21.72 -0.37
CA GLY A 117 -11.25 21.18 -1.66
C GLY A 117 -10.73 19.75 -1.53
N PRO A 118 -10.40 19.12 -2.67
CA PRO A 118 -9.76 17.80 -2.67
C PRO A 118 -8.37 17.86 -2.01
N TRP A 119 -7.90 16.72 -1.54
CA TRP A 119 -6.53 16.61 -1.06
C TRP A 119 -5.53 16.76 -2.20
N GLU A 120 -4.37 17.31 -1.91
CA GLU A 120 -3.30 17.66 -2.83
C GLU A 120 -2.02 16.94 -2.46
N VAL A 121 -1.14 16.66 -3.44
CA VAL A 121 0.22 16.19 -3.16
C VAL A 121 1.07 17.40 -2.79
N PHE A 122 1.57 17.43 -1.55
CA PHE A 122 2.45 18.51 -1.09
C PHE A 122 3.93 18.20 -1.32
N ALA A 123 4.38 17.00 -0.93
CA ALA A 123 5.74 16.54 -1.12
C ALA A 123 5.76 15.05 -1.43
N ASP A 124 6.53 14.64 -2.44
CA ASP A 124 6.65 13.26 -2.87
C ASP A 124 8.11 12.90 -3.20
N GLY A 125 8.31 11.72 -3.82
CA GLY A 125 9.63 11.24 -4.22
C GLY A 125 10.44 10.60 -3.08
N PHE A 126 9.87 10.43 -1.90
CA PHE A 126 10.54 9.79 -0.75
C PHE A 126 10.94 8.34 -1.05
N ALA A 127 10.11 7.62 -1.76
CA ALA A 127 10.40 6.23 -2.14
C ALA A 127 11.67 6.11 -3.01
N GLY A 128 11.98 7.11 -3.83
CA GLY A 128 13.17 7.13 -4.69
C GLY A 128 13.11 6.11 -5.84
N VAL A 129 11.96 5.46 -6.03
CA VAL A 129 11.63 4.55 -7.13
C VAL A 129 10.19 4.79 -7.57
N ASP A 130 9.89 4.51 -8.82
CA ASP A 130 8.55 4.75 -9.38
C ASP A 130 7.56 3.64 -8.99
N THR A 131 8.02 2.42 -8.86
CA THR A 131 7.18 1.27 -8.53
C THR A 131 7.70 0.57 -7.29
N ILE A 132 6.82 0.40 -6.31
CA ILE A 132 7.12 -0.23 -5.01
C ILE A 132 6.33 -1.52 -4.93
N HIS A 133 7.00 -2.66 -4.89
CA HIS A 133 6.37 -3.96 -4.69
C HIS A 133 6.41 -4.37 -3.22
N ASN A 134 7.51 -4.05 -2.57
CA ASN A 134 7.71 -4.26 -1.14
C ASN A 134 8.12 -2.95 -0.47
N THR A 135 7.85 -2.77 0.80
CA THR A 135 8.27 -1.58 1.55
C THR A 135 9.79 -1.39 1.58
N SER A 136 10.56 -2.48 1.45
CA SER A 136 12.03 -2.43 1.35
C SER A 136 12.55 -1.79 0.05
N ASP A 137 11.72 -1.67 -0.98
CA ASP A 137 12.07 -0.97 -2.22
C ASP A 137 12.14 0.55 -2.01
N ALA A 138 11.38 1.05 -1.04
CA ALA A 138 11.35 2.47 -0.76
C ALA A 138 12.62 2.92 -0.04
N LYS A 139 13.26 3.94 -0.61
CA LYS A 139 14.47 4.54 -0.03
C LYS A 139 14.18 5.21 1.31
N TYR A 140 13.04 5.89 1.41
CA TYR A 140 12.56 6.57 2.61
C TYR A 140 11.05 6.41 2.73
N ARG A 141 10.57 6.39 3.97
CA ARG A 141 9.16 6.25 4.31
C ARG A 141 8.75 7.34 5.29
N PRO A 142 8.01 8.39 4.85
CA PRO A 142 7.58 9.48 5.72
C PRO A 142 6.78 8.96 6.93
N MET A 143 6.99 9.55 8.10
CA MET A 143 6.35 9.11 9.34
C MET A 143 5.74 10.28 10.08
N GLY A 144 6.54 11.11 10.73
CA GLY A 144 6.10 12.17 11.62
C GLY A 144 6.22 13.56 10.99
N LEU A 145 5.34 14.45 11.39
CA LEU A 145 5.26 15.84 10.93
C LEU A 145 5.41 16.80 12.12
N SER A 146 6.10 17.90 11.92
CA SER A 146 6.17 18.97 12.92
C SER A 146 6.37 20.33 12.23
N VAL A 147 5.80 21.37 12.81
CA VAL A 147 6.00 22.74 12.34
C VAL A 147 7.06 23.41 13.22
N GLY A 148 8.12 23.93 12.59
CA GLY A 148 9.16 24.66 13.28
C GLY A 148 8.73 26.08 13.68
N PRO A 149 9.48 26.75 14.54
CA PRO A 149 9.16 28.10 15.00
C PRO A 149 9.17 29.15 13.89
N ASP A 150 9.81 28.85 12.77
CA ASP A 150 9.84 29.69 11.56
C ASP A 150 8.74 29.30 10.55
N GLY A 151 7.83 28.41 10.91
CA GLY A 151 6.76 27.91 10.05
C GLY A 151 7.19 26.86 9.01
N SER A 152 8.46 26.44 8.98
CA SER A 152 8.88 25.35 8.11
C SER A 152 8.30 24.00 8.55
N LEU A 153 8.02 23.09 7.59
CA LEU A 153 7.53 21.75 7.89
C LEU A 153 8.72 20.79 8.03
N TYR A 154 8.79 20.08 9.14
CA TYR A 154 9.73 18.98 9.35
C TYR A 154 9.04 17.65 9.11
N ILE A 155 9.70 16.76 8.38
CA ILE A 155 9.20 15.43 8.01
C ILE A 155 10.25 14.41 8.44
N SER A 156 9.92 13.56 9.40
CA SER A 156 10.76 12.41 9.76
C SER A 156 10.45 11.19 8.91
N GLU A 157 11.35 10.21 8.91
CA GLU A 157 11.16 8.93 8.21
C GLU A 157 11.77 7.77 9.00
N THR A 158 11.43 6.52 8.67
CA THR A 158 11.74 5.35 9.50
C THR A 158 12.90 4.50 9.00
N GLU A 159 13.36 4.66 7.75
CA GLU A 159 14.30 3.71 7.14
C GLU A 159 15.77 4.10 7.35
N LYS A 160 16.09 5.40 7.31
CA LYS A 160 17.46 5.90 7.33
C LYS A 160 17.72 6.95 8.42
N GLY A 161 16.72 7.25 9.25
CA GLY A 161 16.83 8.27 10.30
C GLY A 161 16.96 9.69 9.78
N LYS A 162 16.39 10.01 8.61
CA LYS A 162 16.39 11.36 8.04
C LYS A 162 15.26 12.22 8.58
N ILE A 163 15.54 13.51 8.64
CA ILE A 163 14.53 14.55 8.83
C ILE A 163 14.73 15.59 7.73
N TRP A 164 13.67 15.86 6.97
CA TRP A 164 13.64 16.95 6.00
C TRP A 164 13.04 18.18 6.64
N ARG A 165 13.59 19.33 6.32
CA ARG A 165 13.00 20.64 6.56
C ARG A 165 12.55 21.22 5.23
N VAL A 166 11.25 21.39 5.09
CA VAL A 166 10.63 21.96 3.89
C VAL A 166 10.32 23.43 4.11
N MET A 167 10.78 24.28 3.18
CA MET A 167 10.60 25.72 3.20
C MET A 167 10.17 26.19 1.82
N TYR A 168 9.24 27.12 1.76
CA TYR A 168 8.87 27.78 0.51
C TYR A 168 9.86 28.90 0.20
N LYS A 169 10.51 28.85 -0.97
CA LYS A 169 11.49 29.85 -1.42
C LYS A 169 10.96 30.76 -2.53
N GLY A 170 9.75 30.50 -3.03
CA GLY A 170 9.13 31.31 -4.06
C GLY A 170 8.45 32.57 -3.53
N ASP A 171 7.92 33.39 -4.43
CA ASP A 171 7.05 34.48 -4.08
C ASP A 171 5.67 33.91 -3.70
N ARG A 172 5.31 34.00 -2.42
CA ARG A 172 4.04 33.47 -1.89
C ARG A 172 2.81 34.08 -2.57
N LYS A 173 2.90 35.32 -3.07
CA LYS A 173 1.82 36.02 -3.78
C LYS A 173 1.61 35.48 -5.19
N LYS A 174 2.59 34.79 -5.77
CA LYS A 174 2.49 34.14 -7.08
C LYS A 174 2.04 32.69 -7.04
N PHE A 175 1.85 32.14 -5.85
CA PHE A 175 1.26 30.80 -5.71
C PHE A 175 -0.21 30.87 -6.09
N GLY A 176 -0.65 29.96 -6.97
CA GLY A 176 -2.03 30.00 -7.48
C GLY A 176 -2.35 28.82 -8.41
N PRO A 177 -3.32 28.98 -9.30
CA PRO A 177 -3.89 27.89 -10.10
C PRO A 177 -2.85 27.07 -10.89
N GLN A 178 -1.79 27.72 -11.39
CA GLN A 178 -0.74 27.01 -12.13
C GLN A 178 0.06 26.05 -11.23
N SER A 179 0.36 26.47 -9.99
CA SER A 179 1.06 25.63 -9.01
C SER A 179 0.18 24.47 -8.58
N LEU A 180 -1.12 24.73 -8.33
CA LEU A 180 -2.09 23.68 -7.98
C LEU A 180 -2.27 22.69 -9.12
N ALA A 181 -2.33 23.12 -10.37
CA ALA A 181 -2.41 22.24 -11.53
C ALA A 181 -1.18 21.33 -11.66
N ALA A 182 0.00 21.83 -11.36
CA ALA A 182 1.22 21.01 -11.35
C ALA A 182 1.18 19.93 -10.25
N MET A 183 0.64 20.25 -9.07
CA MET A 183 0.46 19.29 -7.97
C MET A 183 -0.62 18.25 -8.31
N GLU A 184 -1.72 18.66 -8.90
CA GLU A 184 -2.77 17.75 -9.37
C GLU A 184 -2.22 16.78 -10.44
N LYS A 185 -1.40 17.30 -11.37
CA LYS A 185 -0.70 16.46 -12.34
C LYS A 185 0.16 15.40 -11.66
N ARG A 186 0.93 15.78 -10.62
CA ARG A 186 1.72 14.81 -9.83
C ARG A 186 0.84 13.73 -9.20
N LYS A 187 -0.32 14.11 -8.64
CA LYS A 187 -1.29 13.19 -8.06
C LYS A 187 -1.80 12.16 -9.08
N LEU A 188 -2.05 12.59 -10.32
CA LEU A 188 -2.56 11.73 -11.38
C LEU A 188 -1.48 10.85 -12.03
N GLU A 189 -0.23 11.30 -12.06
CA GLU A 189 0.85 10.64 -12.78
C GLU A 189 1.77 9.78 -11.90
N ALA A 190 1.95 10.13 -10.61
CA ALA A 190 2.90 9.44 -9.75
C ALA A 190 2.45 7.99 -9.45
N PRO A 191 3.23 6.96 -9.81
CA PRO A 191 2.81 5.57 -9.69
C PRO A 191 2.42 5.14 -8.28
N ASN A 192 3.07 5.70 -7.25
CA ASN A 192 2.79 5.42 -5.85
C ASN A 192 1.64 6.23 -5.24
N ILE A 193 0.98 7.08 -6.03
CA ILE A 193 -0.10 7.96 -5.57
C ILE A 193 -1.42 7.67 -6.29
N LYS A 194 -1.35 7.42 -7.60
CA LYS A 194 -2.52 7.14 -8.41
C LYS A 194 -3.18 5.80 -8.09
N HIS A 195 -4.39 5.61 -8.58
CA HIS A 195 -5.14 4.39 -8.35
C HIS A 195 -4.38 3.16 -8.87
N PRO A 196 -4.34 2.05 -8.13
CA PRO A 196 -3.61 0.85 -8.53
C PRO A 196 -3.97 0.31 -9.92
N ASP A 197 -5.23 0.36 -10.33
CA ASP A 197 -5.67 -0.10 -11.66
C ASP A 197 -4.97 0.65 -12.79
N GLU A 198 -4.63 1.93 -12.58
CA GLU A 198 -3.91 2.75 -13.56
C GLU A 198 -2.42 2.39 -13.65
N VAL A 199 -1.89 1.69 -12.65
CA VAL A 199 -0.48 1.27 -12.61
C VAL A 199 -0.28 -0.13 -13.19
N LYS A 200 -1.35 -0.89 -13.37
CA LYS A 200 -1.32 -2.28 -13.86
C LYS A 200 -0.54 -2.41 -15.17
N ASP A 201 -0.76 -1.50 -16.10
CA ASP A 201 -0.10 -1.51 -17.41
C ASP A 201 1.41 -1.23 -17.35
N ASN A 202 1.90 -0.68 -16.23
CA ASN A 202 3.33 -0.43 -16.03
C ASN A 202 4.09 -1.66 -15.51
N LEU A 203 3.41 -2.65 -14.95
CA LEU A 203 4.02 -3.91 -14.53
C LEU A 203 4.60 -4.67 -15.73
N ASP A 204 3.98 -4.55 -16.91
CA ASP A 204 4.43 -5.19 -18.14
C ASP A 204 5.71 -4.56 -18.75
N LYS A 205 6.08 -3.36 -18.26
CA LYS A 205 7.26 -2.63 -18.75
C LYS A 205 8.52 -2.87 -17.91
N MET A 206 8.43 -3.65 -16.83
CA MET A 206 9.60 -3.96 -16.01
C MET A 206 10.50 -4.98 -16.71
N ASP A 207 11.81 -4.77 -16.60
CA ASP A 207 12.85 -5.55 -17.27
C ASP A 207 13.13 -6.90 -16.57
N TYR A 208 12.07 -7.65 -16.28
CA TYR A 208 12.13 -8.99 -15.67
C TYR A 208 11.62 -10.04 -16.64
N THR A 209 12.11 -11.29 -16.49
CA THR A 209 11.46 -12.43 -17.15
C THR A 209 9.99 -12.52 -16.70
N PRO A 210 9.09 -13.09 -17.53
CA PRO A 210 7.68 -13.23 -17.14
C PRO A 210 7.49 -13.90 -15.77
N ALA A 211 8.27 -14.94 -15.48
CA ALA A 211 8.24 -15.65 -14.19
C ALA A 211 8.69 -14.77 -13.01
N ALA A 212 9.77 -13.99 -13.19
CA ALA A 212 10.24 -13.03 -12.17
C ALA A 212 9.23 -11.92 -11.91
N LYS A 213 8.53 -11.43 -12.94
CA LYS A 213 7.44 -10.45 -12.80
C LYS A 213 6.30 -11.02 -11.97
N LEU A 214 5.85 -12.23 -12.28
CA LEU A 214 4.82 -12.92 -11.51
C LEU A 214 5.24 -13.12 -10.06
N TYR A 215 6.45 -13.62 -9.82
CA TYR A 215 6.98 -13.80 -8.48
C TYR A 215 6.98 -12.48 -7.69
N ASN A 216 7.54 -11.41 -8.24
CA ASN A 216 7.62 -10.12 -7.58
C ASN A 216 6.23 -9.53 -7.28
N THR A 217 5.28 -9.73 -8.18
CA THR A 217 3.91 -9.23 -8.03
C THR A 217 3.14 -9.96 -6.91
N TYR A 218 3.25 -11.28 -6.85
CA TYR A 218 2.38 -12.08 -5.98
C TYR A 218 3.07 -12.61 -4.73
N CYS A 219 4.36 -12.92 -4.79
CA CYS A 219 5.10 -13.61 -3.74
C CYS A 219 6.17 -12.71 -3.08
N GLY A 220 6.90 -11.93 -3.87
CA GLY A 220 8.03 -11.12 -3.44
C GLY A 220 7.68 -10.03 -2.43
N ARG A 221 6.42 -9.68 -2.29
CA ARG A 221 5.92 -8.73 -1.29
C ARG A 221 6.09 -9.22 0.14
N CYS A 222 5.87 -10.51 0.35
CA CYS A 222 6.03 -11.15 1.66
C CYS A 222 7.40 -11.83 1.77
N HIS A 223 7.77 -12.58 0.73
CA HIS A 223 8.98 -13.38 0.73
C HIS A 223 10.24 -12.64 0.26
N GLU A 224 10.15 -11.32 0.02
CA GLU A 224 11.18 -10.44 -0.53
C GLU A 224 11.60 -10.84 -1.96
N ARG A 225 12.16 -9.88 -2.73
CA ARG A 225 12.57 -10.11 -4.12
C ARG A 225 13.68 -11.16 -4.27
N ASN A 226 14.53 -11.23 -3.25
CA ASN A 226 15.65 -12.18 -3.18
C ASN A 226 15.28 -13.50 -2.52
N GLY A 227 14.00 -13.69 -2.15
CA GLY A 227 13.50 -14.87 -1.49
C GLY A 227 13.95 -15.06 -0.03
N GLU A 228 14.61 -14.08 0.59
CA GLU A 228 15.14 -14.21 1.97
C GLU A 228 14.07 -14.02 3.06
N GLY A 229 12.86 -13.54 2.68
CA GLY A 229 11.82 -13.21 3.64
C GLY A 229 12.26 -12.16 4.67
N ASN A 230 11.54 -12.06 5.77
CA ASN A 230 11.85 -11.10 6.83
C ASN A 230 11.47 -11.64 8.22
N SER A 231 11.33 -10.76 9.22
CA SER A 231 10.95 -11.19 10.58
C SER A 231 9.52 -11.77 10.67
N ARG A 232 8.65 -11.45 9.71
CA ARG A 232 7.23 -11.84 9.69
C ARG A 232 6.92 -12.96 8.70
N PHE A 233 7.65 -13.03 7.59
CA PHE A 233 7.39 -13.94 6.48
C PHE A 233 8.60 -14.83 6.21
N PRO A 234 8.38 -16.14 5.98
CA PRO A 234 9.47 -17.08 5.86
C PRO A 234 10.32 -16.89 4.60
N PRO A 235 11.62 -17.23 4.63
CA PRO A 235 12.43 -17.30 3.44
C PRO A 235 11.96 -18.45 2.52
N LEU A 236 12.01 -18.21 1.22
CA LEU A 236 11.91 -19.27 0.20
C LEU A 236 13.30 -19.76 -0.19
N LYS A 237 14.29 -18.86 -0.19
CA LYS A 237 15.67 -19.18 -0.52
C LYS A 237 16.27 -20.11 0.53
N GLY A 238 16.77 -21.26 0.09
CA GLY A 238 17.33 -22.28 0.96
C GLY A 238 16.36 -22.88 1.97
N SER A 239 15.05 -22.80 1.67
CA SER A 239 14.01 -23.40 2.52
C SER A 239 13.97 -24.92 2.35
N GLU A 240 14.00 -25.64 3.46
CA GLU A 240 13.84 -27.10 3.51
C GLU A 240 12.49 -27.56 2.92
N TRP A 241 11.48 -26.72 2.96
CA TRP A 241 10.16 -26.98 2.38
C TRP A 241 10.17 -27.06 0.85
N LEU A 242 11.18 -26.48 0.21
CA LEU A 242 11.34 -26.46 -1.25
C LEU A 242 12.36 -27.51 -1.74
N ALA A 243 13.07 -28.16 -0.84
CA ALA A 243 14.04 -29.21 -1.16
C ALA A 243 13.38 -30.58 -1.42
N GLY A 244 12.11 -30.75 -1.05
CA GLY A 244 11.37 -32.01 -1.12
C GLY A 244 10.38 -32.08 -2.29
N HIS A 245 9.32 -32.89 -2.09
CA HIS A 245 8.22 -33.03 -3.04
C HIS A 245 7.46 -31.71 -3.17
N ILE A 246 7.11 -31.34 -4.40
CA ILE A 246 6.47 -30.06 -4.73
C ILE A 246 4.97 -30.01 -4.29
N GLU A 247 4.36 -31.14 -4.00
CA GLU A 247 2.93 -31.25 -3.69
C GLU A 247 2.51 -30.38 -2.50
N GLN A 248 3.30 -30.42 -1.40
CA GLN A 248 2.98 -29.66 -0.20
C GLN A 248 3.11 -28.14 -0.41
N PRO A 249 4.19 -27.62 -0.97
CA PRO A 249 4.29 -26.20 -1.34
C PRO A 249 3.23 -25.73 -2.33
N LEU A 250 2.88 -26.55 -3.34
CA LEU A 250 1.80 -26.22 -4.28
C LEU A 250 0.45 -26.15 -3.57
N ASN A 251 0.17 -27.08 -2.66
CA ASN A 251 -1.06 -27.08 -1.88
C ASN A 251 -1.17 -25.80 -1.01
N ILE A 252 -0.07 -25.34 -0.42
CA ILE A 252 -0.03 -24.06 0.34
C ILE A 252 -0.35 -22.88 -0.56
N VAL A 253 0.22 -22.80 -1.77
CA VAL A 253 -0.08 -21.72 -2.71
C VAL A 253 -1.53 -21.75 -3.17
N LEU A 254 -2.06 -22.92 -3.44
CA LEU A 254 -3.42 -23.08 -3.94
C LEU A 254 -4.48 -22.81 -2.86
N ASN A 255 -4.28 -23.32 -1.66
CA ASN A 255 -5.32 -23.28 -0.61
C ASN A 255 -5.03 -22.27 0.50
N GLY A 256 -3.80 -21.68 0.49
CA GLY A 256 -3.34 -20.84 1.59
C GLY A 256 -2.92 -21.68 2.81
N MET A 257 -2.51 -20.99 3.86
CA MET A 257 -2.11 -21.61 5.12
C MET A 257 -2.29 -20.63 6.28
N GLU A 258 -2.90 -21.11 7.35
CA GLU A 258 -3.08 -20.36 8.61
C GLU A 258 -2.29 -20.98 9.78
N ALA A 259 -1.66 -22.11 9.55
CA ALA A 259 -0.91 -22.83 10.58
C ALA A 259 0.49 -22.21 10.79
N GLU A 260 1.00 -22.42 12.00
CA GLU A 260 2.40 -22.16 12.31
C GLU A 260 3.33 -23.05 11.49
N ILE A 261 4.42 -22.49 10.98
CA ILE A 261 5.49 -23.26 10.33
C ILE A 261 6.86 -22.88 10.88
N ILE A 262 7.78 -23.83 10.76
CA ILE A 262 9.19 -23.61 11.03
C ILE A 262 9.94 -23.69 9.70
N VAL A 263 10.70 -22.63 9.39
CA VAL A 263 11.54 -22.55 8.19
C VAL A 263 12.91 -22.07 8.59
N ARG A 264 13.94 -22.81 8.22
CA ARG A 264 15.35 -22.54 8.60
C ARG A 264 15.52 -22.35 10.11
N GLY A 265 14.80 -23.18 10.92
CA GLY A 265 14.81 -23.12 12.38
C GLY A 265 14.09 -21.92 13.00
N ARG A 266 13.42 -21.08 12.22
CA ARG A 266 12.65 -19.92 12.69
C ARG A 266 11.15 -20.19 12.59
N ARG A 267 10.41 -19.73 13.59
CA ARG A 267 8.97 -19.86 13.69
C ARG A 267 8.26 -18.72 12.97
N PHE A 268 7.24 -19.04 12.16
CA PHE A 268 6.37 -18.08 11.47
C PHE A 268 4.92 -18.44 11.71
N VAL A 269 4.09 -17.44 11.98
CA VAL A 269 2.67 -17.59 12.34
C VAL A 269 1.73 -16.77 11.45
N ASN A 270 2.26 -16.07 10.46
CA ASN A 270 1.45 -15.23 9.59
C ASN A 270 0.73 -16.07 8.52
N ARG A 271 -0.49 -15.67 8.22
CA ARG A 271 -1.30 -16.28 7.18
C ARG A 271 -0.66 -16.12 5.80
N MET A 272 -0.64 -17.17 5.01
CA MET A 272 -0.42 -17.13 3.57
C MET A 272 -1.78 -17.24 2.85
N PRO A 273 -2.16 -16.28 1.99
CA PRO A 273 -3.43 -16.35 1.28
C PRO A 273 -3.44 -17.42 0.21
N SER A 274 -4.64 -17.90 -0.17
CA SER A 274 -4.84 -18.75 -1.35
C SER A 274 -4.67 -17.93 -2.63
N PHE A 275 -4.05 -18.53 -3.64
CA PHE A 275 -3.90 -17.98 -4.98
C PHE A 275 -4.67 -18.78 -6.06
N ALA A 276 -5.46 -19.77 -5.66
CA ALA A 276 -6.19 -20.62 -6.61
C ALA A 276 -7.09 -19.83 -7.56
N ASP A 277 -7.79 -18.80 -7.05
CA ASP A 277 -8.71 -17.98 -7.83
C ASP A 277 -8.04 -16.77 -8.51
N VAL A 278 -6.75 -16.54 -8.23
CA VAL A 278 -5.99 -15.37 -8.70
C VAL A 278 -5.03 -15.73 -9.82
N LEU A 279 -4.41 -16.91 -9.75
CA LEU A 279 -3.37 -17.36 -10.68
C LEU A 279 -3.86 -18.63 -11.41
N ASN A 280 -3.65 -18.67 -12.72
CA ASN A 280 -3.85 -19.89 -13.49
C ASN A 280 -2.67 -20.87 -13.32
N ASP A 281 -2.84 -22.10 -13.81
CA ASP A 281 -1.86 -23.18 -13.62
C ASP A 281 -0.51 -22.86 -14.25
N GLN A 282 -0.49 -22.20 -15.41
CA GLN A 282 0.75 -21.77 -16.06
C GLN A 282 1.48 -20.73 -15.21
N GLN A 283 0.78 -19.74 -14.67
CA GLN A 283 1.37 -18.71 -13.84
C GLN A 283 1.97 -19.28 -12.54
N ILE A 284 1.29 -20.24 -11.93
CA ILE A 284 1.81 -20.94 -10.73
C ILE A 284 3.05 -21.77 -11.10
N ALA A 285 3.01 -22.50 -12.22
CA ALA A 285 4.16 -23.25 -12.69
C ALA A 285 5.38 -22.37 -12.97
N ASP A 286 5.17 -21.20 -13.60
CA ASP A 286 6.22 -20.22 -13.89
C ASP A 286 6.83 -19.66 -12.61
N ILE A 287 6.00 -19.25 -11.63
CA ILE A 287 6.46 -18.74 -10.33
C ILE A 287 7.29 -19.81 -9.60
N TRP A 288 6.78 -21.02 -9.53
CA TRP A 288 7.51 -22.09 -8.81
C TRP A 288 8.79 -22.53 -9.50
N SER A 289 8.80 -22.53 -10.85
CA SER A 289 10.03 -22.77 -11.60
C SER A 289 11.06 -21.70 -11.30
N TYR A 290 10.66 -20.43 -11.28
CA TYR A 290 11.53 -19.32 -10.89
C TYR A 290 12.06 -19.48 -9.46
N VAL A 291 11.21 -19.75 -8.48
CA VAL A 291 11.60 -19.94 -7.07
C VAL A 291 12.58 -21.10 -6.90
N LYS A 292 12.36 -22.20 -7.61
CA LYS A 292 13.26 -23.36 -7.55
C LYS A 292 14.62 -23.07 -8.20
N THR A 293 14.64 -22.41 -9.33
CA THR A 293 15.91 -22.14 -10.06
C THR A 293 16.70 -21.02 -9.42
N GLU A 294 16.06 -19.86 -9.14
CA GLU A 294 16.77 -18.68 -8.66
C GLU A 294 17.15 -18.75 -7.17
N PHE A 295 16.31 -19.37 -6.34
CA PHE A 295 16.53 -19.35 -4.90
C PHE A 295 17.06 -20.66 -4.32
N ASN A 296 16.92 -21.78 -5.03
CA ASN A 296 17.23 -23.10 -4.51
C ASN A 296 18.14 -23.91 -5.44
N ASN A 297 18.72 -23.28 -6.45
CA ASN A 297 19.66 -23.87 -7.41
C ASN A 297 19.15 -25.19 -8.05
N SER A 298 17.84 -25.33 -8.23
CA SER A 298 17.24 -26.49 -8.89
C SER A 298 17.42 -26.39 -10.40
N THR A 299 17.72 -27.50 -11.04
CA THR A 299 17.77 -27.60 -12.49
C THR A 299 16.43 -27.99 -13.11
N THR A 300 15.43 -28.33 -12.28
CA THR A 300 14.08 -28.75 -12.72
C THR A 300 13.06 -27.72 -12.28
N GLY A 301 12.25 -27.26 -13.24
CA GLY A 301 11.09 -26.40 -12.98
C GLY A 301 9.89 -27.20 -12.44
N VAL A 302 8.74 -26.53 -12.43
CA VAL A 302 7.43 -27.13 -12.10
C VAL A 302 6.58 -27.08 -13.35
N THR A 303 5.91 -28.18 -13.66
CA THR A 303 5.06 -28.33 -14.84
C THR A 303 3.62 -27.90 -14.56
N VAL A 304 2.90 -27.54 -15.59
CA VAL A 304 1.47 -27.22 -15.52
C VAL A 304 0.64 -28.44 -15.06
N GLU A 305 1.08 -29.63 -15.44
CA GLU A 305 0.44 -30.91 -15.06
C GLU A 305 0.54 -31.16 -13.54
N GLU A 306 1.70 -30.86 -12.94
CA GLU A 306 1.88 -30.95 -11.48
C GLU A 306 0.96 -29.95 -10.76
N VAL A 307 0.82 -28.72 -11.25
CA VAL A 307 -0.09 -27.73 -10.68
C VAL A 307 -1.54 -28.18 -10.80
N LYS A 308 -1.95 -28.68 -11.98
CA LYS A 308 -3.31 -29.21 -12.20
C LYS A 308 -3.61 -30.39 -11.28
N ALA A 309 -2.64 -31.27 -11.06
CA ALA A 309 -2.80 -32.40 -10.16
C ALA A 309 -2.97 -31.95 -8.69
N ALA A 310 -2.28 -30.90 -8.28
CA ALA A 310 -2.38 -30.32 -6.94
C ALA A 310 -3.67 -29.50 -6.72
N ARG A 311 -4.30 -28.98 -7.78
CA ARG A 311 -5.55 -28.18 -7.71
C ARG A 311 -6.80 -29.04 -7.51
N LYS A 312 -6.69 -30.34 -7.65
CA LYS A 312 -7.80 -31.29 -7.41
C LYS A 312 -7.95 -31.58 -5.92
#